data_554ec110505eed1c39a901f82c76d95c
#
_entry.id   554ec110505eed1c39a901f82c76d95c
#
_cell.length_a   1.000
_cell.length_b   1.000
_cell.length_c   1.000
_cell.angle_alpha   90.00
_cell.angle_beta   90.00
_cell.angle_gamma   90.00
#
_symmetry.space_group_name_H-M   'P 1'
#
loop_
_entity.id
_entity.type
_entity.pdbx_description
1 polymer ?
#
loop_
_entity_poly.entity_id
_entity_poly.type
_entity_poly.pdbx_seq_one_letter_code
_entity_poly.pdbx_strand_id
1 'polypeptide(L)'
;LARFRFPGRKVFMLSFLLTNAFPKLGIYTSIGILFYKYNLMGTLLGVVIIHMINSMMFMVWLPCSAFQAVHKQQEEAARDVGAGPIRTFFQVSFPMAMPGIMVATLYTFLGSMEEAQGTLLVGLARIKTMPVEMYGIILDYPGQAGAVFAILLMIPAAVMILAMKKYIGPEAIAGGFKMKGLRGIENG
;
A
#
# COMPACT_ATOMS: atom_id res chain seq x y z
N LEU A 1 15.50 -3.91 -2.78
CA LEU A 1 15.53 -3.02 -1.59
C LEU A 1 15.77 -3.81 -0.28
N ALA A 2 15.04 -4.90 -0.01
CA ALA A 2 15.16 -5.63 1.25
C ALA A 2 16.55 -6.24 1.48
N ARG A 3 17.16 -6.83 0.46
CA ARG A 3 18.41 -7.62 0.54
C ARG A 3 19.66 -6.89 0.06
N PHE A 4 19.50 -5.90 -0.83
CA PHE A 4 20.63 -5.19 -1.43
C PHE A 4 20.95 -3.91 -0.68
N ARG A 5 22.25 -3.72 -0.41
CA ARG A 5 22.78 -2.48 0.15
C ARG A 5 23.44 -1.69 -0.99
N PHE A 6 22.94 -0.48 -1.25
CA PHE A 6 23.53 0.43 -2.22
C PHE A 6 23.54 1.85 -1.64
N PRO A 7 24.48 2.73 -2.10
CA PRO A 7 24.50 4.11 -1.66
C PRO A 7 23.17 4.80 -2.04
N GLY A 8 22.63 5.60 -1.12
CA GLY A 8 21.34 6.28 -1.34
C GLY A 8 20.07 5.45 -1.02
N ARG A 9 20.17 4.17 -0.63
CA ARG A 9 19.00 3.33 -0.30
C ARG A 9 18.07 3.99 0.72
N LYS A 10 18.63 4.63 1.75
CA LYS A 10 17.82 5.31 2.78
C LYS A 10 17.03 6.47 2.18
N VAL A 11 17.68 7.30 1.37
CA VAL A 11 17.04 8.44 0.68
C VAL A 11 15.94 7.94 -0.25
N PHE A 12 16.22 6.90 -1.04
CA PHE A 12 15.25 6.28 -1.94
C PHE A 12 14.04 5.72 -1.18
N MET A 13 14.24 5.06 -0.05
CA MET A 13 13.13 4.59 0.78
C MET A 13 12.35 5.74 1.42
N LEU A 14 13.04 6.78 1.89
CA LEU A 14 12.40 7.96 2.46
C LEU A 14 11.57 8.74 1.42
N SER A 15 11.95 8.73 0.15
CA SER A 15 11.18 9.40 -0.91
C SER A 15 9.75 8.88 -1.03
N PHE A 16 9.50 7.60 -0.75
CA PHE A 16 8.14 7.06 -0.71
C PHE A 16 7.31 7.56 0.48
N LEU A 17 7.96 7.95 1.58
CA LEU A 17 7.27 8.57 2.72
C LEU A 17 6.86 10.01 2.41
N LEU A 18 7.61 10.71 1.58
CA LEU A 18 7.35 12.11 1.22
C LEU A 18 5.98 12.26 0.55
N THR A 19 5.50 11.27 -0.19
CA THR A 19 4.16 11.30 -0.80
C THR A 19 3.03 11.45 0.23
N ASN A 20 3.26 11.03 1.48
CA ASN A 20 2.30 11.18 2.57
C ASN A 20 2.65 12.31 3.54
N ALA A 21 3.84 12.93 3.40
CA ALA A 21 4.27 14.04 4.25
C ALA A 21 3.74 15.41 3.80
N PHE A 22 3.38 15.53 2.52
CA PHE A 22 2.81 16.76 1.96
C PHE A 22 1.28 16.69 1.86
N PRO A 23 0.59 17.85 1.87
CA PRO A 23 -0.84 17.89 1.63
C PRO A 23 -1.20 17.25 0.30
N LYS A 24 -2.01 16.20 0.34
CA LYS A 24 -2.38 15.40 -0.85
C LYS A 24 -2.94 16.24 -1.99
N LEU A 25 -3.76 17.24 -1.67
CA LEU A 25 -4.36 18.11 -2.68
C LEU A 25 -3.31 18.84 -3.52
N GLY A 26 -2.22 19.34 -2.90
CA GLY A 26 -1.12 19.99 -3.61
C GLY A 26 -0.37 19.02 -4.55
N ILE A 27 -0.12 17.80 -4.07
CA ILE A 27 0.52 16.74 -4.89
C ILE A 27 -0.36 16.40 -6.09
N TYR A 28 -1.64 16.15 -5.87
CA TYR A 28 -2.57 15.76 -6.94
C TYR A 28 -2.78 16.88 -7.96
N THR A 29 -2.80 18.14 -7.54
CA THR A 29 -2.86 19.28 -8.45
C THR A 29 -1.61 19.33 -9.33
N SER A 30 -0.42 19.15 -8.76
CA SER A 30 0.83 19.12 -9.52
C SER A 30 0.89 17.94 -10.51
N ILE A 31 0.42 16.75 -10.09
CA ILE A 31 0.30 15.58 -10.96
C ILE A 31 -0.75 15.84 -12.05
N GLY A 32 -1.86 16.52 -11.74
CA GLY A 32 -2.90 16.88 -12.69
C GLY A 32 -2.37 17.71 -13.87
N ILE A 33 -1.42 18.62 -13.63
CA ILE A 33 -0.76 19.38 -14.70
C ILE A 33 -0.02 18.45 -15.67
N LEU A 34 0.72 17.47 -15.13
CA LEU A 34 1.42 16.47 -15.94
C LEU A 34 0.43 15.58 -16.69
N PHE A 35 -0.65 15.15 -16.05
CA PHE A 35 -1.66 14.28 -16.64
C PHE A 35 -2.42 15.00 -17.76
N TYR A 36 -2.64 16.30 -17.64
CA TYR A 36 -3.19 17.10 -18.71
C TYR A 36 -2.27 17.09 -19.94
N LYS A 37 -0.97 17.28 -19.75
CA LYS A 37 0.03 17.24 -20.82
C LYS A 37 0.09 15.89 -21.55
N TYR A 38 -0.11 14.79 -20.82
CA TYR A 38 -0.05 13.44 -21.36
C TYR A 38 -1.42 12.84 -21.72
N ASN A 39 -2.49 13.66 -21.73
CA ASN A 39 -3.87 13.21 -21.99
C ASN A 39 -4.35 12.08 -21.08
N LEU A 40 -3.93 12.06 -19.83
CA LEU A 40 -4.33 11.08 -18.81
C LEU A 40 -5.54 11.55 -17.99
N MET A 41 -5.92 12.83 -18.10
CA MET A 41 -7.10 13.38 -17.41
C MET A 41 -8.38 12.74 -17.93
N GLY A 42 -9.28 12.37 -17.02
CA GLY A 42 -10.57 11.72 -17.35
C GLY A 42 -10.41 10.29 -17.88
N THR A 43 -9.26 9.65 -17.67
CA THR A 43 -8.99 8.27 -18.09
C THR A 43 -8.88 7.33 -16.91
N LEU A 44 -9.26 6.06 -17.11
CA LEU A 44 -9.08 5.01 -16.11
C LEU A 44 -7.61 4.84 -15.72
N LEU A 45 -6.70 4.94 -16.70
CA LEU A 45 -5.26 4.83 -16.45
C LEU A 45 -4.76 5.93 -15.51
N GLY A 46 -5.21 7.18 -15.72
CA GLY A 46 -4.87 8.30 -14.84
C GLY A 46 -5.34 8.04 -13.40
N VAL A 47 -6.57 7.56 -13.22
CA VAL A 47 -7.09 7.21 -11.89
C VAL A 47 -6.28 6.07 -11.25
N VAL A 48 -5.97 5.01 -11.99
CA VAL A 48 -5.16 3.89 -11.49
C VAL A 48 -3.78 4.37 -11.04
N ILE A 49 -3.12 5.25 -11.80
CA ILE A 49 -1.80 5.79 -11.42
C ILE A 49 -1.90 6.61 -10.12
N ILE A 50 -2.96 7.40 -9.92
CA ILE A 50 -3.16 8.13 -8.65
C ILE A 50 -3.31 7.16 -7.47
N HIS A 51 -4.10 6.10 -7.62
CA HIS A 51 -4.24 5.07 -6.57
C HIS A 51 -2.91 4.38 -6.28
N MET A 52 -2.11 4.08 -7.30
CA MET A 52 -0.77 3.52 -7.13
C MET A 52 0.15 4.48 -6.37
N ILE A 53 0.17 5.76 -6.71
CA ILE A 53 0.99 6.77 -6.04
C ILE A 53 0.59 6.90 -4.57
N ASN A 54 -0.70 6.96 -4.26
CA ASN A 54 -1.21 7.02 -2.90
C ASN A 54 -0.80 5.81 -2.05
N SER A 55 -0.79 4.62 -2.66
CA SER A 55 -0.50 3.35 -2.00
C SER A 55 0.98 3.00 -1.95
N MET A 56 1.85 3.76 -2.61
CA MET A 56 3.27 3.43 -2.81
C MET A 56 4.03 3.19 -1.50
N MET A 57 3.70 3.96 -0.47
CA MET A 57 4.28 3.76 0.86
C MET A 57 4.03 2.34 1.37
N PHE A 58 2.78 1.88 1.34
CA PHE A 58 2.42 0.54 1.82
C PHE A 58 2.99 -0.56 0.93
N MET A 59 2.96 -0.37 -0.40
CA MET A 59 3.47 -1.34 -1.38
C MET A 59 4.99 -1.52 -1.33
N VAL A 60 5.74 -0.55 -0.85
CA VAL A 60 7.21 -0.62 -0.78
C VAL A 60 7.69 -0.95 0.62
N TRP A 61 7.20 -0.24 1.64
CA TRP A 61 7.73 -0.37 3.01
C TRP A 61 7.35 -1.69 3.68
N LEU A 62 6.09 -2.08 3.60
CA LEU A 62 5.62 -3.29 4.28
C LEU A 62 6.22 -4.58 3.69
N PRO A 63 6.23 -4.79 2.35
CA PRO A 63 6.92 -5.96 1.79
C PRO A 63 8.43 -5.91 2.02
N CYS A 64 9.06 -4.73 1.97
CA CYS A 64 10.49 -4.60 2.27
C CYS A 64 10.80 -5.07 3.70
N SER A 65 9.99 -4.67 4.68
CA SER A 65 10.10 -5.12 6.07
C SER A 65 9.85 -6.62 6.20
N ALA A 66 8.84 -7.15 5.52
CA ALA A 66 8.53 -8.58 5.52
C ALA A 66 9.70 -9.44 5.03
N PHE A 67 10.32 -9.06 3.91
CA PHE A 67 11.51 -9.75 3.41
C PHE A 67 12.75 -9.54 4.30
N GLN A 68 12.86 -8.42 5.01
CA GLN A 68 13.96 -8.24 5.98
C GLN A 68 13.82 -9.13 7.21
N ALA A 69 12.59 -9.48 7.59
CA ALA A 69 12.31 -10.37 8.71
C ALA A 69 12.69 -11.85 8.44
N VAL A 70 12.80 -12.24 7.17
CA VAL A 70 13.26 -13.59 6.79
C VAL A 70 14.74 -13.74 7.13
N HIS A 71 15.09 -14.70 7.96
CA HIS A 71 16.47 -14.95 8.37
C HIS A 71 17.32 -15.44 7.19
N LYS A 72 18.49 -14.83 6.99
CA LYS A 72 19.42 -15.21 5.93
C LYS A 72 19.88 -16.66 6.03
N GLN A 73 20.04 -17.18 7.24
CA GLN A 73 20.43 -18.56 7.51
C GLN A 73 19.50 -19.59 6.83
N GLN A 74 18.21 -19.28 6.70
CA GLN A 74 17.26 -20.16 6.01
C GLN A 74 17.47 -20.16 4.49
N GLU A 75 17.84 -19.00 3.92
CA GLU A 75 18.20 -18.90 2.51
C GLU A 75 19.54 -19.59 2.21
N GLU A 76 20.48 -19.48 3.14
CA GLU A 76 21.80 -20.15 3.06
C GLU A 76 21.64 -21.66 3.15
N ALA A 77 20.89 -22.16 4.14
CA ALA A 77 20.62 -23.60 4.28
C ALA A 77 19.95 -24.20 3.04
N ALA A 78 19.04 -23.47 2.38
CA ALA A 78 18.45 -23.93 1.14
C ALA A 78 19.47 -24.01 0.00
N ARG A 79 20.45 -23.11 -0.04
CA ARG A 79 21.53 -23.12 -1.05
C ARG A 79 22.53 -24.23 -0.79
N ASP A 80 22.81 -24.54 0.47
CA ASP A 80 23.73 -25.63 0.85
C ASP A 80 23.24 -27.00 0.37
N VAL A 81 21.91 -27.18 0.28
CA VAL A 81 21.28 -28.37 -0.32
C VAL A 81 21.06 -28.26 -1.84
N GLY A 82 21.72 -27.29 -2.50
CA GLY A 82 21.72 -27.15 -3.96
C GLY A 82 20.56 -26.33 -4.55
N ALA A 83 19.80 -25.59 -3.75
CA ALA A 83 18.76 -24.73 -4.30
C ALA A 83 19.37 -23.49 -4.98
N GLY A 84 19.06 -23.29 -6.26
CA GLY A 84 19.41 -22.05 -6.96
C GLY A 84 18.67 -20.81 -6.42
N PRO A 85 19.10 -19.59 -6.78
CA PRO A 85 18.55 -18.34 -6.21
C PRO A 85 17.05 -18.15 -6.45
N ILE A 86 16.54 -18.54 -7.60
CA ILE A 86 15.12 -18.46 -7.94
C ILE A 86 14.31 -19.44 -7.08
N ARG A 87 14.83 -20.68 -6.96
CA ARG A 87 14.20 -21.72 -6.14
C ARG A 87 14.16 -21.31 -4.66
N THR A 88 15.27 -20.80 -4.12
CA THR A 88 15.37 -20.26 -2.76
C THR A 88 14.34 -19.14 -2.54
N PHE A 89 14.20 -18.24 -3.52
CA PHE A 89 13.22 -17.16 -3.41
C PHE A 89 11.78 -17.69 -3.30
N PHE A 90 11.34 -18.53 -4.23
CA PHE A 90 9.95 -18.98 -4.26
C PHE A 90 9.61 -20.04 -3.20
N GLN A 91 10.58 -20.84 -2.78
CA GLN A 91 10.34 -21.93 -1.81
C GLN A 91 10.65 -21.55 -0.35
N VAL A 92 11.48 -20.51 -0.12
CA VAL A 92 11.85 -20.09 1.23
C VAL A 92 11.48 -18.64 1.50
N SER A 93 12.10 -17.69 0.77
CA SER A 93 11.97 -16.26 1.12
C SER A 93 10.54 -15.73 0.93
N PHE A 94 9.88 -16.06 -0.17
CA PHE A 94 8.55 -15.58 -0.49
C PHE A 94 7.46 -16.16 0.43
N PRO A 95 7.39 -17.50 0.68
CA PRO A 95 6.41 -18.03 1.63
C PRO A 95 6.57 -17.50 3.04
N MET A 96 7.80 -17.29 3.50
CA MET A 96 8.07 -16.73 4.82
C MET A 96 7.72 -15.25 4.93
N ALA A 97 7.87 -14.49 3.85
CA ALA A 97 7.45 -13.09 3.79
C ALA A 97 5.95 -12.93 3.56
N MET A 98 5.23 -13.99 3.18
CA MET A 98 3.83 -13.96 2.79
C MET A 98 2.90 -13.28 3.80
N PRO A 99 2.98 -13.52 5.11
CA PRO A 99 2.13 -12.83 6.08
C PRO A 99 2.27 -11.31 6.00
N GLY A 100 3.50 -10.80 5.90
CA GLY A 100 3.74 -9.36 5.76
C GLY A 100 3.34 -8.79 4.39
N ILE A 101 3.44 -9.58 3.32
CA ILE A 101 2.93 -9.21 2.00
C ILE A 101 1.40 -9.11 2.03
N MET A 102 0.73 -10.03 2.72
CA MET A 102 -0.73 -9.98 2.89
C MET A 102 -1.17 -8.72 3.65
N VAL A 103 -0.45 -8.35 4.71
CA VAL A 103 -0.69 -7.08 5.42
C VAL A 103 -0.51 -5.88 4.49
N ALA A 104 0.55 -5.86 3.67
CA ALA A 104 0.77 -4.81 2.69
C ALA A 104 -0.37 -4.71 1.67
N THR A 105 -0.85 -5.85 1.18
CA THR A 105 -1.97 -5.94 0.24
C THR A 105 -3.24 -5.38 0.87
N LEU A 106 -3.52 -5.73 2.14
CA LEU A 106 -4.68 -5.22 2.87
C LEU A 106 -4.63 -3.69 3.00
N TYR A 107 -3.49 -3.14 3.47
CA TYR A 107 -3.36 -1.68 3.61
C TYR A 107 -3.43 -0.95 2.27
N THR A 108 -2.85 -1.51 1.22
CA THR A 108 -2.94 -0.97 -0.14
C THR A 108 -4.38 -0.95 -0.65
N PHE A 109 -5.11 -2.03 -0.43
CA PHE A 109 -6.52 -2.13 -0.80
C PHE A 109 -7.38 -1.11 -0.03
N LEU A 110 -7.24 -1.05 1.30
CA LEU A 110 -7.95 -0.08 2.14
C LEU A 110 -7.62 1.36 1.74
N GLY A 111 -6.34 1.68 1.54
CA GLY A 111 -5.91 3.01 1.09
C GLY A 111 -6.45 3.38 -0.30
N SER A 112 -6.63 2.39 -1.19
CA SER A 112 -7.28 2.60 -2.48
C SER A 112 -8.80 2.82 -2.34
N MET A 113 -9.44 2.13 -1.39
CA MET A 113 -10.87 2.31 -1.09
C MET A 113 -11.19 3.66 -0.43
N GLU A 114 -10.21 4.30 0.21
CA GLU A 114 -10.36 5.61 0.82
C GLU A 114 -9.99 6.78 -0.13
N GLU A 115 -9.39 6.46 -1.30
CA GLU A 115 -8.91 7.48 -2.23
C GLU A 115 -10.05 8.09 -3.03
N ALA A 116 -10.40 9.32 -2.71
CA ALA A 116 -11.41 10.09 -3.41
C ALA A 116 -10.87 11.40 -4.01
N GLN A 117 -9.93 12.06 -3.33
CA GLN A 117 -9.46 13.40 -3.69
C GLN A 117 -8.74 13.42 -5.04
N GLY A 118 -7.81 12.50 -5.23
CA GLY A 118 -7.07 12.38 -6.49
C GLY A 118 -7.96 11.89 -7.62
N THR A 119 -8.88 10.95 -7.33
CA THR A 119 -9.85 10.48 -8.31
C THR A 119 -10.81 11.59 -8.74
N LEU A 120 -11.29 12.39 -7.81
CA LEU A 120 -12.18 13.53 -8.13
C LEU A 120 -11.47 14.53 -9.07
N LEU A 121 -10.19 14.83 -8.78
CA LEU A 121 -9.42 15.78 -9.58
C LEU A 121 -9.08 15.23 -10.98
N VAL A 122 -8.56 13.99 -11.04
CA VAL A 122 -8.02 13.40 -12.28
C VAL A 122 -9.10 12.73 -13.12
N GLY A 123 -10.12 12.17 -12.48
CA GLY A 123 -11.23 11.49 -13.16
C GLY A 123 -12.19 12.40 -13.91
N LEU A 124 -12.19 13.73 -13.62
CA LEU A 124 -13.01 14.76 -14.28
C LEU A 124 -14.50 14.40 -14.38
N ALA A 125 -15.07 13.81 -13.34
CA ALA A 125 -16.45 13.29 -13.30
C ALA A 125 -16.76 12.17 -14.33
N ARG A 126 -15.82 11.80 -15.21
CA ARG A 126 -15.97 10.69 -16.17
C ARG A 126 -15.72 9.33 -15.52
N ILE A 127 -14.73 9.27 -14.63
CA ILE A 127 -14.38 8.09 -13.85
C ILE A 127 -14.67 8.41 -12.39
N LYS A 128 -15.59 7.68 -11.81
CA LYS A 128 -15.98 7.85 -10.43
C LYS A 128 -15.78 6.53 -9.68
N THR A 129 -15.17 6.60 -8.53
CA THR A 129 -15.08 5.49 -7.58
C THR A 129 -16.19 5.62 -6.53
N MET A 130 -16.48 4.55 -5.81
CA MET A 130 -17.49 4.59 -4.74
C MET A 130 -17.21 5.68 -3.69
N PRO A 131 -15.96 5.91 -3.23
CA PRO A 131 -15.66 7.03 -2.34
C PRO A 131 -16.00 8.40 -2.95
N VAL A 132 -15.74 8.60 -4.22
CA VAL A 132 -16.09 9.87 -4.92
C VAL A 132 -17.60 10.08 -4.96
N GLU A 133 -18.38 9.05 -5.31
CA GLU A 133 -19.84 9.12 -5.31
C GLU A 133 -20.38 9.37 -3.88
N MET A 134 -19.76 8.77 -2.86
CA MET A 134 -20.16 9.02 -1.47
C MET A 134 -20.06 10.50 -1.09
N TYR A 135 -19.02 11.23 -1.56
CA TYR A 135 -18.92 12.68 -1.33
C TYR A 135 -20.08 13.45 -1.95
N GLY A 136 -20.46 13.12 -3.19
CA GLY A 136 -21.63 13.74 -3.83
C GLY A 136 -22.93 13.46 -3.06
N ILE A 137 -23.13 12.21 -2.65
CA ILE A 137 -24.32 11.80 -1.90
C ILE A 137 -24.43 12.52 -0.55
N ILE A 138 -23.32 12.68 0.17
CA ILE A 138 -23.32 13.41 1.46
C ILE A 138 -23.69 14.88 1.27
N LEU A 139 -23.31 15.50 0.15
CA LEU A 139 -23.60 16.91 -0.11
C LEU A 139 -25.03 17.15 -0.63
N ASP A 140 -25.57 16.22 -1.44
CA ASP A 140 -26.82 16.42 -2.19
C ASP A 140 -28.04 15.73 -1.57
N TYR A 141 -27.83 14.75 -0.67
CA TYR A 141 -28.89 13.92 -0.10
C TYR A 141 -28.92 13.98 1.43
N PRO A 142 -30.04 13.57 2.06
CA PRO A 142 -30.11 13.43 3.52
C PRO A 142 -29.02 12.50 4.07
N GLY A 143 -28.54 12.80 5.27
CA GLY A 143 -27.42 12.05 5.91
C GLY A 143 -27.60 10.52 5.98
N GLN A 144 -28.86 10.04 5.97
CA GLN A 144 -29.17 8.61 5.93
C GLN A 144 -28.64 7.94 4.63
N ALA A 145 -28.67 8.62 3.50
CA ALA A 145 -28.15 8.10 2.23
C ALA A 145 -26.61 7.94 2.31
N GLY A 146 -25.92 8.91 2.89
CA GLY A 146 -24.48 8.83 3.16
C GLY A 146 -24.12 7.67 4.07
N ALA A 147 -24.92 7.42 5.11
CA ALA A 147 -24.72 6.29 6.02
C ALA A 147 -24.86 4.94 5.33
N VAL A 148 -25.84 4.78 4.45
CA VAL A 148 -25.99 3.55 3.64
C VAL A 148 -24.77 3.34 2.73
N PHE A 149 -24.29 4.40 2.09
CA PHE A 149 -23.09 4.31 1.23
C PHE A 149 -21.83 3.94 2.03
N ALA A 150 -21.68 4.48 3.24
CA ALA A 150 -20.59 4.11 4.13
C ALA A 150 -20.61 2.61 4.48
N ILE A 151 -21.79 2.06 4.77
CA ILE A 151 -21.95 0.61 5.02
C ILE A 151 -21.57 -0.19 3.78
N LEU A 152 -21.99 0.22 2.59
CA LEU A 152 -21.62 -0.45 1.34
C LEU A 152 -20.11 -0.45 1.09
N LEU A 153 -19.41 0.65 1.42
CA LEU A 153 -17.94 0.71 1.35
C LEU A 153 -17.24 -0.20 2.37
N MET A 154 -17.87 -0.48 3.52
CA MET A 154 -17.31 -1.40 4.50
C MET A 154 -17.36 -2.87 4.04
N ILE A 155 -18.28 -3.24 3.15
CA ILE A 155 -18.44 -4.64 2.70
C ILE A 155 -17.16 -5.18 2.03
N PRO A 156 -16.59 -4.54 0.97
CA PRO A 156 -15.37 -5.05 0.34
C PRO A 156 -14.18 -5.05 1.30
N ALA A 157 -14.09 -4.08 2.21
CA ALA A 157 -13.05 -4.05 3.23
C ALA A 157 -13.18 -5.23 4.21
N ALA A 158 -14.39 -5.49 4.71
CA ALA A 158 -14.68 -6.61 5.60
C ALA A 158 -14.41 -7.97 4.91
N VAL A 159 -14.85 -8.12 3.65
CA VAL A 159 -14.58 -9.33 2.85
C VAL A 159 -13.08 -9.56 2.70
N MET A 160 -12.31 -8.51 2.41
CA MET A 160 -10.85 -8.60 2.26
C MET A 160 -10.18 -9.01 3.57
N ILE A 161 -10.57 -8.41 4.70
CA ILE A 161 -10.05 -8.77 6.03
C ILE A 161 -10.37 -10.24 6.35
N LEU A 162 -11.61 -10.67 6.12
CA LEU A 162 -12.03 -12.05 6.38
C LEU A 162 -11.29 -13.06 5.49
N ALA A 163 -11.09 -12.76 4.22
CA ALA A 163 -10.32 -13.60 3.29
C ALA A 163 -8.85 -13.75 3.73
N MET A 164 -8.28 -12.68 4.30
CA MET A 164 -6.89 -12.64 4.68
C MET A 164 -6.61 -13.06 6.13
N LYS A 165 -7.65 -13.23 6.97
CA LYS A 165 -7.49 -13.59 8.40
C LYS A 165 -6.63 -14.83 8.63
N LYS A 166 -6.63 -15.78 7.71
CA LYS A 166 -5.80 -17.01 7.79
C LYS A 166 -4.30 -16.71 7.71
N TYR A 167 -3.92 -15.64 7.01
CA TYR A 167 -2.52 -15.24 6.79
C TYR A 167 -2.10 -14.15 7.76
N ILE A 168 -3.05 -13.40 8.30
CA ILE A 168 -2.82 -12.27 9.22
C ILE A 168 -3.15 -12.77 10.63
N GLY A 169 -2.18 -13.42 11.30
CA GLY A 169 -2.32 -13.72 12.72
C GLY A 169 -2.46 -12.43 13.56
N PRO A 170 -3.05 -12.50 14.78
CA PRO A 170 -3.23 -11.33 15.64
C PRO A 170 -1.92 -10.60 15.92
N GLU A 171 -0.78 -11.30 15.91
CA GLU A 171 0.55 -10.74 16.06
C GLU A 171 1.02 -9.93 14.84
N ALA A 172 0.55 -10.27 13.63
CA ALA A 172 0.91 -9.56 12.41
C ALA A 172 0.18 -8.20 12.32
N ILE A 173 -1.05 -8.12 12.82
CA ILE A 173 -1.81 -6.86 12.92
C ILE A 173 -1.18 -5.96 13.99
N ALA A 174 -0.80 -6.51 15.14
CA ALA A 174 -0.13 -5.78 16.21
C ALA A 174 1.35 -5.47 15.88
N GLY A 175 2.02 -6.32 15.12
CA GLY A 175 3.45 -6.21 14.74
C GLY A 175 3.71 -5.21 13.63
N GLY A 176 2.72 -4.83 12.84
CA GLY A 176 2.82 -3.74 11.86
C GLY A 176 3.15 -2.39 12.52
N PHE A 177 2.90 -2.24 13.83
CA PHE A 177 3.26 -1.08 14.63
C PHE A 177 4.52 -1.27 15.51
N LYS A 178 5.01 -2.49 15.70
CA LYS A 178 6.29 -2.71 16.40
C LYS A 178 7.44 -2.58 15.40
N MET A 179 7.84 -1.35 15.11
CA MET A 179 9.14 -1.07 14.49
C MET A 179 10.24 -1.62 15.42
N LYS A 180 10.84 -2.73 15.01
CA LYS A 180 12.03 -3.36 15.65
C LYS A 180 13.29 -2.51 15.42
N GLY A 181 13.15 -1.18 15.40
CA GLY A 181 14.20 -0.21 15.08
C GLY A 181 14.66 0.64 16.26
N LEU A 182 14.00 0.60 17.41
CA LEU A 182 14.37 1.44 18.55
C LEU A 182 15.21 0.74 19.61
N ARG A 183 15.45 -0.57 19.51
CA ARG A 183 16.32 -1.29 20.46
C ARG A 183 17.81 -1.16 20.21
N GLY A 184 18.25 -0.47 19.18
CA GLY A 184 19.68 -0.25 18.87
C GLY A 184 20.24 1.10 19.31
N ILE A 185 19.44 1.96 19.96
CA ILE A 185 19.86 3.31 20.37
C ILE A 185 20.07 3.42 21.89
N GLU A 186 19.60 2.44 22.67
CA GLU A 186 19.76 2.48 24.14
C GLU A 186 21.03 1.78 24.67
N ASN A 187 21.85 1.15 23.83
CA ASN A 187 23.08 0.46 24.24
C ASN A 187 24.28 0.87 23.35
N GLY A 188 24.44 2.15 23.04
CA GLY A 188 25.61 2.71 22.41
C GLY A 188 26.01 4.03 23.03
#